data_f4eab28609378e389e1f7e45150fff2d
#
_entry.id   f4eab28609378e389e1f7e45150fff2d
#
_cell.length_a   1.000
_cell.length_b   1.000
_cell.length_c   1.000
_cell.angle_alpha   90.00
_cell.angle_beta   90.00
_cell.angle_gamma   90.00
#
_symmetry.space_group_name_H-M   'P 1'
#
loop_
_entity.id
_entity.type
_entity.pdbx_description
1 polymer ?
#
loop_
_entity_poly.entity_id
_entity_poly.type
_entity_poly.pdbx_seq_one_letter_code
_entity_poly.pdbx_strand_id
1 'polypeptide(L)'
;MKKTDDAVKIARYISEFLDVYAPNFLTTSEHTLKSYRNALGLYINFLETESVTLGNFARHCFEREKIEKWIVWLKESRNCSPETCNVRLGSLRVFLEFLGSKDIEYLYLYQEAQKIKRQKCTKKKVAGFTRDAVAAMLAVPDVSTKTGKRDLVFLTLLYVTAGRLDEIRSIKIRHLHLDGKKPYVNLIGKRDKIRTAYLLPKVVAYIKVYLSAFHDGTPDPDAYLFYSRAGGKYTKLSEPALAKRDKNMCRSSTQKVSGCPP
;
A
#
# COMPACT_ATOMS: atom_id res chain seq x y z
N MET A 1 39.74 -2.34 6.56
CA MET A 1 39.05 -2.65 7.82
C MET A 1 38.65 -4.12 7.81
N LYS A 2 39.05 -4.92 8.83
CA LYS A 2 38.60 -6.31 8.96
C LYS A 2 37.10 -6.28 9.37
N LYS A 3 36.28 -7.06 8.65
CA LYS A 3 34.88 -7.30 9.03
C LYS A 3 34.85 -8.22 10.24
N THR A 4 33.92 -7.99 11.17
CA THR A 4 33.67 -8.96 12.24
C THR A 4 32.95 -10.19 11.67
N ASP A 5 33.17 -11.37 12.22
CA ASP A 5 32.44 -12.60 11.80
C ASP A 5 30.94 -12.42 11.99
N ASP A 6 30.51 -11.75 13.07
CA ASP A 6 29.12 -11.38 13.30
C ASP A 6 28.56 -10.47 12.20
N ALA A 7 29.33 -9.50 11.71
CA ALA A 7 28.86 -8.60 10.64
C ALA A 7 28.54 -9.37 9.35
N VAL A 8 29.41 -10.29 8.96
CA VAL A 8 29.21 -11.13 7.77
C VAL A 8 27.99 -12.03 7.94
N LYS A 9 27.86 -12.64 9.11
CA LYS A 9 26.76 -13.57 9.45
C LYS A 9 25.41 -12.85 9.45
N ILE A 10 25.31 -11.69 10.12
CA ILE A 10 24.06 -10.91 10.18
C ILE A 10 23.70 -10.35 8.78
N ALA A 11 24.67 -9.84 8.00
CA ALA A 11 24.41 -9.37 6.64
C ALA A 11 23.85 -10.48 5.74
N ARG A 12 24.40 -11.71 5.84
CA ARG A 12 23.85 -12.87 5.14
C ARG A 12 22.42 -13.17 5.56
N TYR A 13 22.12 -13.12 6.86
CA TYR A 13 20.78 -13.37 7.36
C TYR A 13 19.78 -12.26 6.94
N ILE A 14 20.22 -11.01 6.82
CA ILE A 14 19.37 -9.93 6.27
C ILE A 14 18.99 -10.24 4.83
N SER A 15 19.96 -10.63 3.99
CA SER A 15 19.69 -11.00 2.60
C SER A 15 18.79 -12.24 2.52
N GLU A 16 19.07 -13.28 3.28
CA GLU A 16 18.25 -14.49 3.32
C GLU A 16 16.81 -14.18 3.77
N PHE A 17 16.64 -13.33 4.78
CA PHE A 17 15.32 -12.90 5.23
C PHE A 17 14.53 -12.18 4.14
N LEU A 18 15.16 -11.19 3.49
CA LEU A 18 14.47 -10.33 2.52
C LEU A 18 14.20 -11.01 1.18
N ASP A 19 15.10 -11.89 0.73
CA ASP A 19 15.06 -12.43 -0.62
C ASP A 19 14.55 -13.89 -0.67
N VAL A 20 14.61 -14.62 0.44
CA VAL A 20 14.20 -16.01 0.50
C VAL A 20 13.09 -16.24 1.51
N TYR A 21 13.31 -15.92 2.78
CA TYR A 21 12.39 -16.33 3.85
C TYR A 21 11.07 -15.56 3.81
N ALA A 22 11.11 -14.22 3.78
CA ALA A 22 9.91 -13.42 3.83
C ALA A 22 8.98 -13.64 2.61
N PRO A 23 9.47 -13.70 1.35
CA PRO A 23 8.59 -13.92 0.21
C PRO A 23 8.01 -15.34 0.13
N ASN A 24 8.72 -16.36 0.61
CA ASN A 24 8.26 -17.75 0.51
C ASN A 24 7.43 -18.22 1.72
N PHE A 25 7.69 -17.69 2.93
CA PHE A 25 7.09 -18.22 4.16
C PHE A 25 6.20 -17.23 4.91
N LEU A 26 6.39 -15.90 4.74
CA LEU A 26 5.63 -14.92 5.49
C LEU A 26 4.53 -14.25 4.68
N THR A 27 4.80 -13.85 3.45
CA THR A 27 3.83 -13.08 2.67
C THR A 27 4.18 -13.01 1.20
N THR A 28 3.16 -13.09 0.34
CA THR A 28 3.26 -12.78 -1.09
C THR A 28 2.99 -11.30 -1.40
N SER A 29 2.66 -10.48 -0.38
CA SER A 29 2.34 -9.07 -0.57
C SER A 29 3.59 -8.23 -0.78
N GLU A 30 3.77 -7.68 -1.96
CA GLU A 30 4.87 -6.75 -2.30
C GLU A 30 4.95 -5.55 -1.34
N HIS A 31 3.80 -5.02 -0.88
CA HIS A 31 3.77 -3.92 0.09
C HIS A 31 4.36 -4.32 1.44
N THR A 32 4.11 -5.55 1.90
CA THR A 32 4.68 -6.07 3.15
C THR A 32 6.18 -6.31 3.01
N LEU A 33 6.62 -6.91 1.90
CA LEU A 33 8.05 -7.11 1.60
C LEU A 33 8.79 -5.77 1.51
N LYS A 34 8.20 -4.78 0.84
CA LYS A 34 8.75 -3.41 0.80
C LYS A 34 8.83 -2.78 2.20
N SER A 35 7.85 -3.04 3.07
CA SER A 35 7.87 -2.56 4.45
C SER A 35 9.05 -3.15 5.23
N TYR A 36 9.34 -4.45 5.09
CA TYR A 36 10.51 -5.09 5.71
C TYR A 36 11.82 -4.48 5.19
N ARG A 37 11.98 -4.36 3.86
CA ARG A 37 13.17 -3.73 3.26
C ARG A 37 13.38 -2.31 3.75
N ASN A 38 12.33 -1.50 3.76
CA ASN A 38 12.40 -0.12 4.22
C ASN A 38 12.76 -0.02 5.71
N ALA A 39 12.20 -0.88 6.57
CA ALA A 39 12.47 -0.86 7.99
C ALA A 39 13.92 -1.23 8.28
N LEU A 40 14.43 -2.33 7.68
CA LEU A 40 15.80 -2.77 7.85
C LEU A 40 16.81 -1.77 7.26
N GLY A 41 16.54 -1.24 6.06
CA GLY A 41 17.39 -0.20 5.46
C GLY A 41 17.48 1.05 6.33
N LEU A 42 16.36 1.51 6.89
CA LEU A 42 16.36 2.65 7.80
C LEU A 42 17.05 2.33 9.14
N TYR A 43 17.00 1.09 9.59
CA TYR A 43 17.73 0.69 10.79
C TYR A 43 19.25 0.74 10.55
N ILE A 44 19.71 0.20 9.43
CA ILE A 44 21.14 0.28 9.05
C ILE A 44 21.59 1.74 8.90
N ASN A 45 20.81 2.58 8.21
CA ASN A 45 21.14 4.01 8.10
C ASN A 45 21.22 4.69 9.47
N PHE A 46 20.35 4.34 10.42
CA PHE A 46 20.46 4.85 11.78
C PHE A 46 21.76 4.40 12.45
N LEU A 47 22.13 3.12 12.32
CA LEU A 47 23.39 2.61 12.89
C LEU A 47 24.61 3.34 12.30
N GLU A 48 24.58 3.70 11.03
CA GLU A 48 25.64 4.52 10.39
C GLU A 48 25.72 5.91 11.04
N THR A 49 24.58 6.54 11.39
CA THR A 49 24.57 7.82 12.12
C THR A 49 25.13 7.69 13.55
N GLU A 50 25.07 6.50 14.13
CA GLU A 50 25.67 6.15 15.42
C GLU A 50 27.14 5.69 15.32
N SER A 51 27.80 5.99 14.21
CA SER A 51 29.19 5.61 13.94
C SER A 51 29.46 4.10 13.93
N VAL A 52 28.43 3.30 13.65
CA VAL A 52 28.59 1.87 13.43
C VAL A 52 29.16 1.65 12.03
N THR A 53 30.25 0.93 11.96
CA THR A 53 30.96 0.59 10.72
C THR A 53 31.06 -0.93 10.60
N LEU A 54 31.49 -1.43 9.43
CA LEU A 54 31.69 -2.87 9.23
C LEU A 54 32.67 -3.51 10.26
N GLY A 55 33.52 -2.71 10.89
CA GLY A 55 34.46 -3.19 11.89
C GLY A 55 33.89 -3.38 13.29
N ASN A 56 32.77 -2.73 13.59
CA ASN A 56 32.11 -2.80 14.90
C ASN A 56 30.63 -3.21 14.82
N PHE A 57 30.13 -3.54 13.62
CA PHE A 57 28.78 -4.07 13.45
C PHE A 57 28.72 -5.50 13.98
N ALA A 58 27.86 -5.74 14.98
CA ALA A 58 27.70 -7.03 15.60
C ALA A 58 26.31 -7.13 16.30
N ARG A 59 26.05 -8.22 17.00
CA ARG A 59 24.78 -8.50 17.71
C ARG A 59 24.34 -7.36 18.66
N HIS A 60 25.27 -6.66 19.33
CA HIS A 60 24.96 -5.54 20.21
C HIS A 60 24.25 -4.37 19.50
N CYS A 61 24.39 -4.28 18.17
CA CYS A 61 23.67 -3.28 17.36
C CYS A 61 22.14 -3.53 17.35
N PHE A 62 21.67 -4.71 17.76
CA PHE A 62 20.26 -5.07 17.78
C PHE A 62 19.73 -5.24 19.22
N GLU A 63 20.46 -4.81 20.22
CA GLU A 63 20.00 -4.78 21.60
C GLU A 63 18.88 -3.75 21.81
N ARG A 64 18.09 -3.96 22.83
CA ARG A 64 16.91 -3.17 23.17
C ARG A 64 17.20 -1.68 23.20
N GLU A 65 18.27 -1.27 23.88
CA GLU A 65 18.64 0.14 24.03
C GLU A 65 18.88 0.80 22.66
N LYS A 66 19.55 0.11 21.76
CA LYS A 66 19.82 0.61 20.41
C LYS A 66 18.53 0.75 19.60
N ILE A 67 17.59 -0.20 19.73
CA ILE A 67 16.29 -0.14 19.08
C ILE A 67 15.44 1.01 19.66
N GLU A 68 15.49 1.25 20.97
CA GLU A 68 14.79 2.37 21.60
C GLU A 68 15.33 3.72 21.08
N LYS A 69 16.65 3.89 20.95
CA LYS A 69 17.29 5.06 20.30
C LYS A 69 16.83 5.22 18.86
N TRP A 70 16.75 4.14 18.09
CA TRP A 70 16.22 4.20 16.72
C TRP A 70 14.78 4.72 16.65
N ILE A 71 13.91 4.31 17.57
CA ILE A 71 12.53 4.81 17.61
C ILE A 71 12.50 6.31 17.89
N VAL A 72 13.39 6.83 18.75
CA VAL A 72 13.55 8.27 18.98
C VAL A 72 14.02 8.96 17.70
N TRP A 73 15.06 8.45 17.06
CA TRP A 73 15.58 8.97 15.78
C TRP A 73 14.52 8.99 14.67
N LEU A 74 13.68 7.96 14.57
CA LEU A 74 12.57 7.93 13.62
C LEU A 74 11.59 9.08 13.84
N LYS A 75 11.34 9.49 15.06
CA LYS A 75 10.45 10.61 15.39
C LYS A 75 11.10 11.97 15.13
N GLU A 76 12.28 12.15 15.65
CA GLU A 76 12.95 13.46 15.68
C GLU A 76 13.62 13.80 14.36
N SER A 77 14.38 12.87 13.80
CA SER A 77 15.15 13.11 12.56
C SER A 77 14.35 12.80 11.29
N ARG A 78 13.37 11.88 11.38
CA ARG A 78 12.57 11.45 10.21
C ARG A 78 11.11 11.91 10.25
N ASN A 79 10.69 12.63 11.29
CA ASN A 79 9.33 13.13 11.50
C ASN A 79 8.24 12.04 11.30
N CYS A 80 8.51 10.82 11.77
CA CYS A 80 7.60 9.70 11.59
C CYS A 80 6.46 9.74 12.61
N SER A 81 5.25 9.46 12.14
CA SER A 81 4.11 9.30 13.04
C SER A 81 4.29 8.07 13.95
N PRO A 82 3.62 8.05 15.12
CA PRO A 82 3.64 6.89 16.02
C PRO A 82 3.25 5.58 15.33
N GLU A 83 2.25 5.61 14.43
CA GLU A 83 1.82 4.47 13.64
C GLU A 83 2.96 3.94 12.76
N THR A 84 3.66 4.85 12.10
CA THR A 84 4.81 4.51 11.24
C THR A 84 5.94 3.89 12.04
N CYS A 85 6.26 4.45 13.22
CA CYS A 85 7.24 3.88 14.14
C CYS A 85 6.84 2.46 14.57
N ASN A 86 5.57 2.24 14.90
CA ASN A 86 5.05 0.93 15.29
C ASN A 86 5.13 -0.11 14.15
N VAL A 87 4.85 0.29 12.92
CA VAL A 87 4.99 -0.59 11.74
C VAL A 87 6.46 -0.98 11.54
N ARG A 88 7.38 -0.03 11.64
CA ARG A 88 8.82 -0.28 11.47
C ARG A 88 9.38 -1.15 12.58
N LEU A 89 8.99 -0.90 13.84
CA LEU A 89 9.34 -1.77 14.97
C LEU A 89 8.81 -3.19 14.77
N GLY A 90 7.57 -3.33 14.29
CA GLY A 90 6.99 -4.62 13.95
C GLY A 90 7.80 -5.37 12.89
N SER A 91 8.22 -4.68 11.84
CA SER A 91 9.06 -5.25 10.78
C SER A 91 10.44 -5.70 11.30
N LEU A 92 11.08 -4.90 12.16
CA LEU A 92 12.36 -5.28 12.77
C LEU A 92 12.21 -6.50 13.68
N ARG A 93 11.13 -6.60 14.45
CA ARG A 93 10.86 -7.77 15.31
C ARG A 93 10.71 -9.06 14.52
N VAL A 94 10.02 -9.02 13.37
CA VAL A 94 9.88 -10.20 12.49
C VAL A 94 11.26 -10.65 11.98
N PHE A 95 12.15 -9.71 11.66
CA PHE A 95 13.53 -10.06 11.31
C PHE A 95 14.29 -10.66 12.50
N LEU A 96 14.17 -10.10 13.70
CA LEU A 96 14.85 -10.65 14.89
C LEU A 96 14.31 -12.03 15.29
N GLU A 97 13.03 -12.29 15.09
CA GLU A 97 12.42 -13.61 15.25
C GLU A 97 13.06 -14.62 14.29
N PHE A 98 13.16 -14.24 13.00
CA PHE A 98 13.86 -15.07 12.01
C PHE A 98 15.33 -15.29 12.40
N LEU A 99 16.04 -14.24 12.82
CA LEU A 99 17.44 -14.31 13.24
C LEU A 99 17.63 -15.31 14.37
N GLY A 100 16.77 -15.22 15.40
CA GLY A 100 16.76 -16.16 16.53
C GLY A 100 16.38 -17.59 16.18
N SER A 101 15.58 -17.78 15.12
CA SER A 101 15.25 -19.12 14.61
C SER A 101 16.40 -19.78 13.84
N LYS A 102 17.30 -18.97 13.29
CA LYS A 102 18.49 -19.44 12.55
C LYS A 102 19.66 -19.77 13.49
N ASP A 103 19.78 -19.01 14.59
CA ASP A 103 20.86 -19.18 15.52
C ASP A 103 20.41 -18.77 16.92
N ILE A 104 20.50 -19.70 17.86
CA ILE A 104 20.06 -19.54 19.25
C ILE A 104 20.78 -18.38 19.95
N GLU A 105 22.00 -18.04 19.54
CA GLU A 105 22.75 -16.93 20.10
C GLU A 105 22.10 -15.56 19.89
N TYR A 106 21.18 -15.43 18.92
CA TYR A 106 20.43 -14.19 18.66
C TYR A 106 19.01 -14.20 19.22
N LEU A 107 18.54 -15.31 19.81
CA LEU A 107 17.15 -15.43 20.28
C LEU A 107 16.80 -14.37 21.33
N TYR A 108 17.74 -14.06 22.21
CA TYR A 108 17.55 -13.04 23.24
C TYR A 108 17.24 -11.65 22.66
N LEU A 109 17.78 -11.30 21.49
CA LEU A 109 17.52 -10.02 20.82
C LEU A 109 16.03 -9.87 20.47
N TYR A 110 15.41 -10.95 19.98
CA TYR A 110 13.97 -10.96 19.74
C TYR A 110 13.18 -10.80 21.03
N GLN A 111 13.55 -11.52 22.10
CA GLN A 111 12.88 -11.46 23.39
C GLN A 111 12.97 -10.05 24.00
N GLU A 112 14.12 -9.41 23.93
CA GLU A 112 14.31 -8.04 24.40
C GLU A 112 13.54 -7.02 23.54
N ALA A 113 13.55 -7.17 22.21
CA ALA A 113 12.78 -6.31 21.33
C ALA A 113 11.26 -6.41 21.57
N GLN A 114 10.74 -7.56 22.01
CA GLN A 114 9.32 -7.72 22.36
C GLN A 114 8.91 -6.89 23.60
N LYS A 115 9.82 -6.62 24.52
CA LYS A 115 9.56 -5.80 25.71
C LYS A 115 9.38 -4.31 25.40
N ILE A 116 9.81 -3.83 24.24
CA ILE A 116 9.66 -2.42 23.82
C ILE A 116 8.17 -2.14 23.59
N LYS A 117 7.60 -1.20 24.31
CA LYS A 117 6.19 -0.84 24.17
C LYS A 117 5.92 -0.13 22.85
N ARG A 118 4.80 -0.46 22.19
CA ARG A 118 4.32 0.30 21.03
C ARG A 118 3.98 1.72 21.43
N GLN A 119 4.21 2.66 20.52
CA GLN A 119 3.81 4.06 20.70
C GLN A 119 2.29 4.17 20.75
N LYS A 120 1.78 5.02 21.64
CA LYS A 120 0.36 5.36 21.68
C LYS A 120 -0.02 6.13 20.41
N CYS A 121 -1.05 5.65 19.72
CA CYS A 121 -1.56 6.26 18.49
C CYS A 121 -2.91 6.90 18.78
N THR A 122 -3.07 8.17 18.43
CA THR A 122 -4.37 8.86 18.51
C THR A 122 -5.14 8.56 17.21
N LYS A 123 -6.26 7.86 17.31
CA LYS A 123 -7.12 7.64 16.13
C LYS A 123 -7.74 8.98 15.72
N LYS A 124 -7.28 9.54 14.62
CA LYS A 124 -7.94 10.71 14.00
C LYS A 124 -9.28 10.25 13.45
N LYS A 125 -10.35 10.94 13.84
CA LYS A 125 -11.67 10.72 13.24
C LYS A 125 -11.63 11.25 11.81
N VAL A 126 -11.78 10.35 10.84
CA VAL A 126 -11.84 10.73 9.43
C VAL A 126 -13.27 11.21 9.16
N ALA A 127 -13.44 12.47 8.74
CA ALA A 127 -14.72 12.97 8.27
C ALA A 127 -15.07 12.30 6.93
N GLY A 128 -16.29 11.79 6.83
CA GLY A 128 -16.80 11.27 5.55
C GLY A 128 -17.18 12.42 4.61
N PHE A 129 -17.23 12.14 3.32
CA PHE A 129 -17.76 13.11 2.35
C PHE A 129 -19.27 13.26 2.48
N THR A 130 -19.78 14.50 2.35
CA THR A 130 -21.20 14.75 2.21
C THR A 130 -21.69 14.31 0.82
N ARG A 131 -23.01 14.12 0.65
CA ARG A 131 -23.59 13.79 -0.67
C ARG A 131 -23.26 14.84 -1.73
N ASP A 132 -23.31 16.13 -1.34
CA ASP A 132 -23.00 17.23 -2.27
C ASP A 132 -21.53 17.26 -2.66
N ALA A 133 -20.62 16.96 -1.73
CA ALA A 133 -19.20 16.83 -2.03
C ALA A 133 -18.94 15.67 -3.01
N VAL A 134 -19.60 14.53 -2.82
CA VAL A 134 -19.51 13.39 -3.76
C VAL A 134 -20.09 13.76 -5.14
N ALA A 135 -21.25 14.43 -5.19
CA ALA A 135 -21.83 14.87 -6.45
C ALA A 135 -20.91 15.85 -7.20
N ALA A 136 -20.31 16.80 -6.47
CA ALA A 136 -19.33 17.72 -7.04
C ALA A 136 -18.08 17.00 -7.58
N MET A 137 -17.55 16.02 -6.84
CA MET A 137 -16.42 15.21 -7.30
C MET A 137 -16.74 14.41 -8.58
N LEU A 138 -17.93 13.81 -8.67
CA LEU A 138 -18.36 13.07 -9.85
C LEU A 138 -18.64 13.97 -11.07
N ALA A 139 -18.85 15.28 -10.87
CA ALA A 139 -19.04 16.27 -11.93
C ALA A 139 -17.71 16.88 -12.46
N VAL A 140 -16.56 16.58 -11.84
CA VAL A 140 -15.26 17.10 -12.28
C VAL A 140 -14.74 16.47 -13.59
N PRO A 141 -14.84 15.13 -13.80
CA PRO A 141 -14.30 14.51 -14.99
C PRO A 141 -14.96 15.03 -16.27
N ASP A 142 -14.14 15.49 -17.22
CA ASP A 142 -14.63 15.89 -18.54
C ASP A 142 -14.97 14.65 -19.40
N VAL A 143 -16.26 14.34 -19.47
CA VAL A 143 -16.79 13.16 -20.18
C VAL A 143 -16.68 13.25 -21.71
N SER A 144 -16.29 14.39 -22.29
CA SER A 144 -15.96 14.49 -23.70
C SER A 144 -14.68 13.72 -24.03
N THR A 145 -13.77 13.60 -23.08
CA THR A 145 -12.47 12.93 -23.23
C THR A 145 -12.51 11.46 -22.81
N LYS A 146 -11.68 10.62 -23.46
CA LYS A 146 -11.50 9.21 -23.05
C LYS A 146 -11.07 9.10 -21.59
N THR A 147 -10.15 9.95 -21.16
CA THR A 147 -9.64 9.99 -19.78
C THR A 147 -10.72 10.36 -18.78
N GLY A 148 -11.54 11.37 -19.07
CA GLY A 148 -12.63 11.77 -18.17
C GLY A 148 -13.72 10.71 -18.06
N LYS A 149 -14.05 10.00 -19.14
CA LYS A 149 -14.95 8.83 -19.08
C LYS A 149 -14.43 7.76 -18.15
N ARG A 150 -13.12 7.44 -18.22
CA ARG A 150 -12.46 6.49 -17.31
C ARG A 150 -12.53 6.97 -15.86
N ASP A 151 -12.17 8.22 -15.61
CA ASP A 151 -12.10 8.80 -14.27
C ASP A 151 -13.51 8.86 -13.63
N LEU A 152 -14.55 9.18 -14.41
CA LEU A 152 -15.94 9.12 -13.93
C LEU A 152 -16.35 7.70 -13.53
N VAL A 153 -16.07 6.68 -14.35
CA VAL A 153 -16.39 5.28 -14.04
C VAL A 153 -15.60 4.82 -12.80
N PHE A 154 -14.33 5.20 -12.70
CA PHE A 154 -13.48 4.85 -11.57
C PHE A 154 -14.02 5.41 -10.25
N LEU A 155 -14.29 6.72 -10.18
CA LEU A 155 -14.86 7.38 -9.00
C LEU A 155 -16.26 6.84 -8.65
N THR A 156 -17.10 6.60 -9.67
CA THR A 156 -18.43 6.03 -9.47
C THR A 156 -18.37 4.64 -8.86
N LEU A 157 -17.49 3.77 -9.36
CA LEU A 157 -17.30 2.43 -8.79
C LEU A 157 -16.76 2.49 -7.36
N LEU A 158 -15.78 3.34 -7.05
CA LEU A 158 -15.32 3.56 -5.67
C LEU A 158 -16.49 3.89 -4.73
N TYR A 159 -17.33 4.84 -5.15
CA TYR A 159 -18.46 5.30 -4.34
C TYR A 159 -19.55 4.23 -4.17
N VAL A 160 -20.04 3.69 -5.29
CA VAL A 160 -21.20 2.76 -5.29
C VAL A 160 -20.87 1.42 -4.63
N THR A 161 -19.65 0.93 -4.81
CA THR A 161 -19.27 -0.37 -4.27
C THR A 161 -18.62 -0.28 -2.89
N ALA A 162 -18.30 0.93 -2.40
CA ALA A 162 -17.44 1.16 -1.25
C ALA A 162 -16.13 0.34 -1.34
N GLY A 163 -15.58 0.24 -2.57
CA GLY A 163 -14.39 -0.53 -2.89
C GLY A 163 -13.12 0.13 -2.38
N ARG A 164 -12.15 -0.70 -1.95
CA ARG A 164 -10.79 -0.18 -1.72
C ARG A 164 -10.15 0.18 -3.05
N LEU A 165 -9.27 1.17 -3.03
CA LEU A 165 -8.58 1.64 -4.24
C LEU A 165 -7.99 0.49 -5.06
N ASP A 166 -7.29 -0.43 -4.41
CA ASP A 166 -6.65 -1.56 -5.10
C ASP A 166 -7.65 -2.61 -5.61
N GLU A 167 -8.79 -2.81 -4.92
CA GLU A 167 -9.88 -3.66 -5.39
C GLU A 167 -10.44 -3.14 -6.72
N ILE A 168 -10.70 -1.82 -6.82
CA ILE A 168 -11.22 -1.21 -8.04
C ILE A 168 -10.18 -1.22 -9.18
N ARG A 169 -8.91 -0.93 -8.87
CA ARG A 169 -7.82 -1.00 -9.87
C ARG A 169 -7.61 -2.41 -10.43
N SER A 170 -7.88 -3.42 -9.63
CA SER A 170 -7.67 -4.83 -9.98
C SER A 170 -8.87 -5.48 -10.68
N ILE A 171 -9.94 -4.72 -10.95
CA ILE A 171 -11.07 -5.24 -11.72
C ILE A 171 -10.60 -5.61 -13.14
N LYS A 172 -10.84 -6.85 -13.52
CA LYS A 172 -10.71 -7.34 -14.90
C LYS A 172 -12.08 -7.35 -15.57
N ILE A 173 -12.10 -7.35 -16.89
CA ILE A 173 -13.36 -7.37 -17.65
C ILE A 173 -14.24 -8.55 -17.26
N ARG A 174 -13.68 -9.75 -17.07
CA ARG A 174 -14.40 -10.95 -16.62
C ARG A 174 -15.09 -10.82 -15.26
N HIS A 175 -14.74 -9.81 -14.44
CA HIS A 175 -15.38 -9.55 -13.16
C HIS A 175 -16.66 -8.71 -13.29
N LEU A 176 -16.95 -8.17 -14.49
CA LEU A 176 -18.11 -7.36 -14.78
C LEU A 176 -19.25 -8.24 -15.34
N HIS A 177 -20.37 -8.20 -14.72
CA HIS A 177 -21.59 -8.88 -15.15
C HIS A 177 -22.66 -7.82 -15.40
N LEU A 178 -22.63 -7.22 -16.59
CA LEU A 178 -23.41 -6.02 -16.92
C LEU A 178 -24.78 -6.35 -17.53
N ASP A 179 -24.96 -7.58 -17.99
CA ASP A 179 -26.18 -8.02 -18.63
C ASP A 179 -27.08 -8.80 -17.67
N GLY A 180 -28.38 -8.70 -17.85
CA GLY A 180 -29.37 -9.35 -16.97
C GLY A 180 -30.09 -8.40 -16.03
N LYS A 181 -31.03 -8.96 -15.25
CA LYS A 181 -31.93 -8.19 -14.34
C LYS A 181 -31.21 -7.53 -13.15
N LYS A 182 -30.10 -8.07 -12.71
CA LYS A 182 -29.32 -7.62 -11.55
C LYS A 182 -27.82 -7.54 -11.91
N PRO A 183 -27.39 -6.49 -12.62
CA PRO A 183 -25.98 -6.34 -12.96
C PRO A 183 -25.12 -6.16 -11.72
N TYR A 184 -23.91 -6.71 -11.76
CA TYR A 184 -22.98 -6.68 -10.60
C TYR A 184 -21.52 -6.71 -11.05
N VAL A 185 -20.63 -6.41 -10.10
CA VAL A 185 -19.18 -6.55 -10.24
C VAL A 185 -18.63 -7.39 -9.08
N ASN A 186 -17.73 -8.30 -9.38
CA ASN A 186 -16.95 -9.05 -8.40
C ASN A 186 -15.67 -8.28 -8.05
N LEU A 187 -15.48 -7.97 -6.77
CA LEU A 187 -14.29 -7.31 -6.26
C LEU A 187 -13.44 -8.32 -5.49
N ILE A 188 -12.17 -8.41 -5.84
CA ILE A 188 -11.21 -9.30 -5.20
C ILE A 188 -10.44 -8.49 -4.18
N GLY A 189 -10.61 -8.80 -2.91
CA GLY A 189 -9.96 -8.16 -1.79
C GLY A 189 -8.73 -8.91 -1.29
N LYS A 190 -8.23 -8.49 -0.13
CA LYS A 190 -7.06 -9.12 0.52
C LYS A 190 -7.31 -10.61 0.77
N ARG A 191 -6.30 -11.46 0.48
CA ARG A 191 -6.36 -12.93 0.57
C ARG A 191 -7.41 -13.54 -0.37
N ASP A 192 -7.56 -12.96 -1.57
CA ASP A 192 -8.46 -13.41 -2.62
C ASP A 192 -9.95 -13.53 -2.21
N LYS A 193 -10.33 -12.79 -1.17
CA LYS A 193 -11.73 -12.75 -0.77
C LYS A 193 -12.54 -12.00 -1.80
N ILE A 194 -13.51 -12.71 -2.42
CA ILE A 194 -14.42 -12.16 -3.42
C ILE A 194 -15.64 -11.61 -2.72
N ARG A 195 -16.05 -10.40 -3.10
CA ARG A 195 -17.37 -9.84 -2.77
C ARG A 195 -18.06 -9.29 -4.00
N THR A 196 -19.35 -9.51 -4.08
CA THR A 196 -20.20 -9.03 -5.16
C THR A 196 -20.83 -7.70 -4.77
N ALA A 197 -20.77 -6.72 -5.67
CA ALA A 197 -21.46 -5.44 -5.52
C ALA A 197 -22.43 -5.24 -6.69
N TYR A 198 -23.71 -5.04 -6.39
CA TYR A 198 -24.73 -4.76 -7.40
C TYR A 198 -24.58 -3.34 -7.96
N LEU A 199 -24.85 -3.21 -9.25
CA LEU A 199 -24.70 -1.96 -9.98
C LEU A 199 -26.05 -1.38 -10.36
N LEU A 200 -26.22 -0.07 -10.16
CA LEU A 200 -27.38 0.64 -10.62
C LEU A 200 -27.36 0.80 -12.15
N PRO A 201 -28.53 0.86 -12.82
CA PRO A 201 -28.60 1.00 -14.29
C PRO A 201 -27.76 2.16 -14.85
N LYS A 202 -27.74 3.30 -14.16
CA LYS A 202 -26.93 4.47 -14.54
C LYS A 202 -25.44 4.16 -14.52
N VAL A 203 -24.97 3.37 -13.55
CA VAL A 203 -23.55 2.97 -13.45
C VAL A 203 -23.18 2.03 -14.57
N VAL A 204 -24.05 1.08 -14.90
CA VAL A 204 -23.90 0.16 -16.02
C VAL A 204 -23.77 0.94 -17.34
N ALA A 205 -24.61 1.97 -17.54
CA ALA A 205 -24.52 2.83 -18.72
C ALA A 205 -23.15 3.53 -18.83
N TYR A 206 -22.65 4.08 -17.73
CA TYR A 206 -21.30 4.70 -17.69
C TYR A 206 -20.20 3.70 -18.04
N ILE A 207 -20.27 2.48 -17.49
CA ILE A 207 -19.29 1.43 -17.77
C ILE A 207 -19.34 1.04 -19.25
N LYS A 208 -20.52 0.84 -19.83
CA LYS A 208 -20.69 0.48 -21.27
C LYS A 208 -20.11 1.56 -22.19
N VAL A 209 -20.39 2.84 -21.93
CA VAL A 209 -19.80 3.98 -22.66
C VAL A 209 -18.28 4.01 -22.54
N TYR A 210 -17.75 3.73 -21.35
CA TYR A 210 -16.31 3.67 -21.13
C TYR A 210 -15.66 2.50 -21.87
N LEU A 211 -16.24 1.30 -21.79
CA LEU A 211 -15.75 0.11 -22.49
C LEU A 211 -15.69 0.34 -24.01
N SER A 212 -16.76 0.88 -24.61
CA SER A 212 -16.79 1.23 -26.02
C SER A 212 -15.72 2.25 -26.42
N ALA A 213 -15.43 3.24 -25.56
CA ALA A 213 -14.46 4.29 -25.86
C ALA A 213 -13.00 3.88 -25.61
N PHE A 214 -12.73 2.92 -24.73
CA PHE A 214 -11.40 2.61 -24.23
C PHE A 214 -10.92 1.20 -24.58
N HIS A 215 -11.82 0.21 -24.72
CA HIS A 215 -11.50 -1.19 -24.97
C HIS A 215 -11.83 -1.69 -26.39
N ASP A 216 -12.09 -0.78 -27.33
CA ASP A 216 -12.21 -1.05 -28.78
C ASP A 216 -13.11 -2.29 -29.13
N GLY A 217 -14.40 -2.22 -28.79
CA GLY A 217 -15.42 -3.18 -29.29
C GLY A 217 -15.58 -4.41 -28.38
N THR A 218 -14.85 -5.49 -28.58
CA THR A 218 -14.90 -6.72 -27.76
C THR A 218 -13.75 -6.74 -26.74
N PRO A 219 -13.99 -6.34 -25.48
CA PRO A 219 -12.93 -6.31 -24.48
C PRO A 219 -12.51 -7.73 -24.08
N ASP A 220 -11.19 -7.97 -24.05
CA ASP A 220 -10.61 -9.22 -23.58
C ASP A 220 -10.96 -9.45 -22.09
N PRO A 221 -11.52 -10.62 -21.73
CA PRO A 221 -11.88 -10.93 -20.34
C PRO A 221 -10.75 -10.79 -19.32
N ASP A 222 -9.50 -11.01 -19.72
CA ASP A 222 -8.32 -10.92 -18.85
C ASP A 222 -7.70 -9.52 -18.77
N ALA A 223 -8.14 -8.59 -19.62
CA ALA A 223 -7.71 -7.21 -19.55
C ALA A 223 -8.21 -6.54 -18.27
N TYR A 224 -7.39 -5.64 -17.71
CA TYR A 224 -7.85 -4.77 -16.62
C TYR A 224 -8.89 -3.76 -17.14
N LEU A 225 -9.94 -3.55 -16.35
CA LEU A 225 -10.91 -2.49 -16.64
C LEU A 225 -10.23 -1.13 -16.72
N PHE A 226 -9.31 -0.87 -15.80
CA PHE A 226 -8.52 0.36 -15.74
C PHE A 226 -7.05 0.04 -15.95
N TYR A 227 -6.54 0.34 -17.14
CA TYR A 227 -5.15 0.08 -17.48
C TYR A 227 -4.38 1.35 -17.87
N SER A 228 -3.06 1.27 -17.78
CA SER A 228 -2.16 2.33 -18.23
C SER A 228 -1.94 2.24 -19.73
N ARG A 229 -2.10 3.33 -20.47
CA ARG A 229 -1.80 3.37 -21.91
C ARG A 229 -0.36 2.95 -22.24
N ALA A 230 0.60 3.33 -21.40
CA ALA A 230 2.01 2.98 -21.60
C ALA A 230 2.30 1.50 -21.34
N GLY A 231 1.54 0.85 -20.41
CA GLY A 231 1.75 -0.55 -20.03
C GLY A 231 0.82 -1.54 -20.72
N GLY A 232 -0.13 -1.05 -21.54
CA GLY A 232 -1.12 -1.89 -22.21
C GLY A 232 -2.22 -2.46 -21.30
N LYS A 233 -3.19 -3.14 -21.92
CA LYS A 233 -4.44 -3.60 -21.27
C LYS A 233 -4.26 -4.68 -20.18
N TYR A 234 -3.10 -5.30 -20.11
CA TYR A 234 -2.76 -6.28 -19.07
C TYR A 234 -1.98 -5.69 -17.90
N THR A 235 -1.73 -4.38 -17.91
CA THR A 235 -1.04 -3.68 -16.81
C THR A 235 -2.01 -2.76 -16.08
N LYS A 236 -2.28 -3.08 -14.82
CA LYS A 236 -3.21 -2.26 -14.03
C LYS A 236 -2.70 -0.84 -13.83
N LEU A 237 -3.62 0.10 -13.75
CA LEU A 237 -3.31 1.51 -13.53
C LEU A 237 -2.53 1.71 -12.21
N SER A 238 -1.44 2.45 -12.25
CA SER A 238 -0.58 2.65 -11.08
C SER A 238 -1.24 3.55 -10.02
N GLU A 239 -0.95 3.28 -8.74
CA GLU A 239 -1.47 4.06 -7.62
C GLU A 239 -1.04 5.55 -7.67
N PRO A 240 0.23 5.89 -7.97
CA PRO A 240 0.64 7.29 -8.10
C PRO A 240 -0.11 8.06 -9.20
N ALA A 241 -0.46 7.40 -10.29
CA ALA A 241 -1.22 8.03 -11.38
C ALA A 241 -2.64 8.43 -10.94
N LEU A 242 -3.26 7.65 -10.04
CA LEU A 242 -4.57 7.95 -9.46
C LEU A 242 -4.46 8.99 -8.35
N ALA A 243 -3.55 8.83 -7.41
CA ALA A 243 -3.39 9.75 -6.27
C ALA A 243 -3.10 11.20 -6.71
N LYS A 244 -2.33 11.40 -7.80
CA LYS A 244 -2.10 12.72 -8.37
C LYS A 244 -3.39 13.33 -8.95
N ARG A 245 -4.28 12.51 -9.51
CA ARG A 245 -5.56 12.94 -10.09
C ARG A 245 -6.61 13.22 -9.04
N ASP A 246 -6.74 12.33 -8.06
CA ASP A 246 -7.68 12.52 -6.94
C ASP A 246 -7.39 13.82 -6.19
N LYS A 247 -6.10 14.15 -5.95
CA LYS A 247 -5.70 15.44 -5.37
C LYS A 247 -6.08 16.64 -6.25
N ASN A 248 -5.93 16.52 -7.56
CA ASN A 248 -6.32 17.59 -8.50
C ASN A 248 -7.85 17.72 -8.58
N MET A 249 -8.60 16.62 -8.57
CA MET A 249 -10.05 16.61 -8.54
C MET A 249 -10.61 17.19 -7.23
N CYS A 250 -10.05 16.83 -6.07
CA CYS A 250 -10.40 17.42 -4.79
C CYS A 250 -10.16 18.93 -4.79
N ARG A 251 -9.03 19.42 -5.31
CA ARG A 251 -8.73 20.84 -5.43
C ARG A 251 -9.71 21.58 -6.35
N SER A 252 -10.10 20.98 -7.46
CA SER A 252 -11.06 21.56 -8.41
C SER A 252 -12.49 21.56 -7.85
N SER A 253 -12.86 20.57 -7.02
CA SER A 253 -14.16 20.52 -6.35
C SER A 253 -14.24 21.48 -5.16
N THR A 254 -13.13 21.75 -4.45
CA THR A 254 -13.08 22.71 -3.33
C THR A 254 -13.35 24.14 -3.81
N GLN A 255 -13.01 24.47 -5.07
CA GLN A 255 -13.37 25.77 -5.67
C GLN A 255 -14.86 25.89 -6.00
N LYS A 256 -15.61 24.78 -6.09
CA LYS A 256 -17.04 24.75 -6.42
C LYS A 256 -17.97 24.59 -5.21
N VAL A 257 -17.47 24.08 -4.08
CA VAL A 257 -18.28 23.81 -2.87
C VAL A 257 -17.45 24.11 -1.62
N SER A 258 -17.86 25.07 -0.83
CA SER A 258 -17.24 25.49 0.45
C SER A 258 -17.40 24.45 1.58
N GLY A 259 -17.30 23.17 1.31
CA GLY A 259 -17.54 22.10 2.27
C GLY A 259 -16.61 20.90 2.15
N CYS A 260 -15.52 20.99 1.38
CA CYS A 260 -14.51 19.93 1.35
C CYS A 260 -13.46 20.19 2.45
N PRO A 261 -13.18 19.27 3.38
CA PRO A 261 -12.13 19.46 4.37
C PRO A 261 -10.75 19.53 3.71
N PRO A 262 -9.80 20.28 4.25
CA PRO A 262 -8.47 20.52 3.71
C PRO A 262 -7.62 19.25 3.62
#